data_71996a8d64f4a87bca7273f7946fa75c
#
_entry.id   71996a8d64f4a87bca7273f7946fa75c
#
_cell.length_a   1.000
_cell.length_b   1.000
_cell.length_c   1.000
_cell.angle_alpha   90.00
_cell.angle_beta   90.00
_cell.angle_gamma   90.00
#
_symmetry.space_group_name_H-M   'P 1'
#
loop_
_entity.id
_entity.type
_entity.pdbx_description
1 polymer ?
#
loop_
_entity_poly.entity_id
_entity_poly.type
_entity_poly.pdbx_seq_one_letter_code
_entity_poly.pdbx_strand_id
1 'polypeptide(L)'
;MDKEYKALINLCKNYINNNAFIFDTSVDYKKIYRYAKVHNLLGIVNCAVTNAENKNDISPKFKNAVENSFFDLIYLANLQSNMLKEVKTLLKASRVPYIVFKGAVLKQSYPVPESRVMGDIDILIKECDRNKVKKLLTSNGFDCIKQNGPVYNYVKNNVLFEIHTKLINHYDEEPFCNAFDYAVFDGFEGTFDNNFHFAYLIAHTAHHFKFYGAGIKLIVDLAIMLKNSNIDLVRVFEYLKPVGLETFGKTMLNVCNNFFGYGANYNIDTKEVEEYLCNCGAFGNDNENNGIAIARKELEKGRKASSFITKLRLLFPPYKKLKDIDYIKFINGRPWLILYAWVYRIIYNFKHKKEFMLNAVNSLDDEKTYILAQKELEMFKEIGLE
;
A
#
# COMPACT_ATOMS: atom_id res chain seq x y z
N MET A 1 14.37 11.67 -11.96
CA MET A 1 13.46 10.71 -12.67
C MET A 1 13.98 10.45 -14.07
N ASP A 2 14.21 9.16 -14.45
CA ASP A 2 14.71 8.76 -15.77
C ASP A 2 13.63 8.80 -16.87
N LYS A 3 14.04 8.55 -18.13
CA LYS A 3 13.16 8.61 -19.31
C LYS A 3 12.06 7.55 -19.23
N GLU A 4 12.36 6.35 -18.76
CA GLU A 4 11.44 5.23 -18.69
C GLU A 4 10.35 5.43 -17.63
N TYR A 5 10.68 6.08 -16.49
CA TYR A 5 9.65 6.47 -15.52
C TYR A 5 8.72 7.56 -16.07
N LYS A 6 9.27 8.55 -16.80
CA LYS A 6 8.43 9.55 -17.48
C LYS A 6 7.48 8.90 -18.49
N ALA A 7 7.97 7.92 -19.24
CA ALA A 7 7.15 7.15 -20.17
C ALA A 7 6.06 6.34 -19.45
N LEU A 8 6.37 5.70 -18.33
CA LEU A 8 5.39 4.96 -17.52
C LEU A 8 4.30 5.90 -16.97
N ILE A 9 4.68 7.05 -16.41
CA ILE A 9 3.72 8.06 -15.93
C ILE A 9 2.84 8.55 -17.08
N ASN A 10 3.41 8.78 -18.28
CA ASN A 10 2.65 9.19 -19.46
C ASN A 10 1.66 8.10 -19.91
N LEU A 11 2.04 6.82 -19.88
CA LEU A 11 1.12 5.69 -20.10
C LEU A 11 -0.05 5.72 -19.12
N CYS A 12 0.22 5.89 -17.83
CA CYS A 12 -0.81 6.00 -16.81
C CYS A 12 -1.71 7.23 -17.03
N LYS A 13 -1.14 8.38 -17.39
CA LYS A 13 -1.88 9.61 -17.69
C LYS A 13 -2.86 9.41 -18.85
N ASN A 14 -2.40 8.81 -19.95
CA ASN A 14 -3.24 8.55 -21.11
C ASN A 14 -4.31 7.50 -20.84
N TYR A 15 -3.98 6.46 -20.07
CA TYR A 15 -4.96 5.49 -19.57
C TYR A 15 -6.05 6.17 -18.71
N ILE A 16 -5.67 7.00 -17.74
CA ILE A 16 -6.62 7.71 -16.88
C ILE A 16 -7.53 8.60 -17.73
N ASN A 17 -6.96 9.33 -18.71
CA ASN A 17 -7.72 10.24 -19.54
C ASN A 17 -8.51 9.56 -20.67
N ASN A 18 -8.26 8.29 -20.91
CA ASN A 18 -8.79 7.54 -22.04
C ASN A 18 -8.52 8.24 -23.39
N ASN A 19 -7.33 8.84 -23.53
CA ASN A 19 -6.91 9.57 -24.72
C ASN A 19 -6.16 8.67 -25.68
N ALA A 20 -6.36 8.90 -26.97
CA ALA A 20 -5.43 8.44 -28.00
C ALA A 20 -4.09 9.19 -27.83
N PHE A 21 -2.97 8.50 -28.03
CA PHE A 21 -1.63 9.08 -27.89
C PHE A 21 -0.59 8.30 -28.70
N ILE A 22 0.52 8.95 -28.98
CA ILE A 22 1.68 8.32 -29.60
C ILE A 22 2.66 7.89 -28.51
N PHE A 23 2.97 6.59 -28.47
CA PHE A 23 3.95 6.06 -27.52
C PHE A 23 5.38 6.30 -28.02
N ASP A 24 6.27 6.76 -27.13
CA ASP A 24 7.70 6.90 -27.45
C ASP A 24 8.36 5.52 -27.55
N THR A 25 8.61 5.06 -28.77
CA THR A 25 9.23 3.76 -29.06
C THR A 25 10.75 3.72 -28.80
N SER A 26 11.38 4.87 -28.47
CA SER A 26 12.82 4.97 -28.22
C SER A 26 13.24 4.67 -26.78
N VAL A 27 12.32 4.12 -25.97
CA VAL A 27 12.52 3.74 -24.56
C VAL A 27 13.00 2.30 -24.41
N ASP A 28 13.61 2.00 -23.26
CA ASP A 28 13.92 0.61 -22.89
C ASP A 28 12.67 -0.11 -22.38
N TYR A 29 12.08 -0.94 -23.26
CA TYR A 29 10.88 -1.73 -22.93
C TYR A 29 11.05 -2.67 -21.72
N LYS A 30 12.28 -3.19 -21.49
CA LYS A 30 12.54 -4.07 -20.34
C LYS A 30 12.47 -3.28 -19.05
N LYS A 31 12.98 -2.04 -19.04
CA LYS A 31 12.88 -1.16 -17.87
C LYS A 31 11.43 -0.76 -17.60
N ILE A 32 10.67 -0.36 -18.63
CA ILE A 32 9.24 -0.02 -18.45
C ILE A 32 8.46 -1.20 -17.90
N TYR A 33 8.66 -2.41 -18.45
CA TYR A 33 8.01 -3.61 -17.92
C TYR A 33 8.36 -3.85 -16.45
N ARG A 34 9.65 -3.75 -16.09
CA ARG A 34 10.12 -3.90 -14.71
C ARG A 34 9.49 -2.85 -13.79
N TYR A 35 9.48 -1.58 -14.18
CA TYR A 35 8.89 -0.50 -13.40
C TYR A 35 7.37 -0.69 -13.25
N ALA A 36 6.67 -1.00 -14.33
CA ALA A 36 5.25 -1.30 -14.27
C ALA A 36 4.93 -2.49 -13.34
N LYS A 37 5.75 -3.53 -13.36
CA LYS A 37 5.61 -4.70 -12.49
C LYS A 37 5.82 -4.34 -11.02
N VAL A 38 6.89 -3.61 -10.71
CA VAL A 38 7.23 -3.18 -9.33
C VAL A 38 6.15 -2.25 -8.76
N HIS A 39 5.53 -1.43 -9.60
CA HIS A 39 4.45 -0.53 -9.18
C HIS A 39 3.04 -1.12 -9.31
N ASN A 40 2.89 -2.41 -9.69
CA ASN A 40 1.60 -3.05 -9.94
C ASN A 40 0.73 -2.32 -10.98
N LEU A 41 1.35 -1.85 -12.07
CA LEU A 41 0.73 -1.06 -13.15
C LEU A 41 0.66 -1.81 -14.49
N LEU A 42 1.02 -3.12 -14.53
CA LEU A 42 1.05 -3.88 -15.80
C LEU A 42 -0.31 -3.90 -16.51
N GLY A 43 -1.42 -3.98 -15.77
CA GLY A 43 -2.76 -3.91 -16.36
C GLY A 43 -3.05 -2.57 -17.03
N ILE A 44 -2.66 -1.47 -16.38
CA ILE A 44 -2.77 -0.12 -16.94
C ILE A 44 -1.91 0.03 -18.18
N VAL A 45 -0.65 -0.44 -18.13
CA VAL A 45 0.27 -0.38 -19.26
C VAL A 45 -0.27 -1.17 -20.45
N ASN A 46 -0.83 -2.37 -20.23
CA ASN A 46 -1.46 -3.15 -21.29
C ASN A 46 -2.59 -2.37 -21.97
N CYS A 47 -3.52 -1.82 -21.19
CA CYS A 47 -4.64 -1.03 -21.72
C CYS A 47 -4.15 0.21 -22.49
N ALA A 48 -3.16 0.94 -21.95
CA ALA A 48 -2.60 2.11 -22.59
C ALA A 48 -1.90 1.76 -23.93
N VAL A 49 -1.06 0.74 -23.94
CA VAL A 49 -0.33 0.28 -25.14
C VAL A 49 -1.30 -0.18 -26.23
N THR A 50 -2.39 -0.86 -25.86
CA THR A 50 -3.42 -1.31 -26.81
C THR A 50 -4.15 -0.13 -27.46
N ASN A 51 -4.31 1.00 -26.75
CA ASN A 51 -4.96 2.21 -27.21
C ASN A 51 -4.02 3.20 -27.91
N ALA A 52 -2.70 2.95 -27.92
CA ALA A 52 -1.75 3.83 -28.61
C ALA A 52 -2.00 3.86 -30.13
N GLU A 53 -1.93 5.05 -30.75
CA GLU A 53 -2.11 5.21 -32.19
C GLU A 53 -1.04 4.46 -33.01
N ASN A 54 0.20 4.49 -32.52
CA ASN A 54 1.34 3.79 -33.10
C ASN A 54 1.59 2.40 -32.50
N LYS A 55 0.57 1.71 -32.02
CA LYS A 55 0.70 0.38 -31.39
C LYS A 55 1.39 -0.66 -32.24
N ASN A 56 1.38 -0.49 -33.58
CA ASN A 56 2.04 -1.39 -34.50
C ASN A 56 3.57 -1.24 -34.48
N ASP A 57 4.08 -0.05 -34.09
CA ASP A 57 5.51 0.24 -33.98
C ASP A 57 6.10 -0.21 -32.63
N ILE A 58 5.23 -0.55 -31.66
CA ILE A 58 5.64 -1.02 -30.35
C ILE A 58 6.13 -2.46 -30.45
N SER A 59 7.25 -2.77 -29.79
CA SER A 59 7.86 -4.11 -29.79
C SER A 59 6.84 -5.22 -29.55
N PRO A 60 6.68 -6.20 -30.46
CA PRO A 60 5.78 -7.34 -30.26
C PRO A 60 6.07 -8.12 -28.99
N LYS A 61 7.36 -8.26 -28.64
CA LYS A 61 7.78 -8.95 -27.41
C LYS A 61 7.28 -8.25 -26.16
N PHE A 62 7.30 -6.92 -26.16
CA PHE A 62 6.78 -6.13 -25.02
C PHE A 62 5.26 -6.22 -24.94
N LYS A 63 4.55 -6.05 -26.07
CA LYS A 63 3.09 -6.21 -26.11
C LYS A 63 2.65 -7.56 -25.56
N ASN A 64 3.22 -8.66 -26.07
CA ASN A 64 2.88 -9.99 -25.61
C ASN A 64 3.17 -10.19 -24.11
N ALA A 65 4.25 -9.59 -23.59
CA ALA A 65 4.59 -9.71 -22.17
C ALA A 65 3.58 -9.00 -21.25
N VAL A 66 3.14 -7.79 -21.62
CA VAL A 66 2.13 -7.05 -20.84
C VAL A 66 0.73 -7.66 -20.98
N GLU A 67 0.39 -8.16 -22.16
CA GLU A 67 -0.87 -8.85 -22.44
C GLU A 67 -1.00 -10.14 -21.63
N ASN A 68 0.02 -11.01 -21.65
CA ASN A 68 0.02 -12.22 -20.83
C ASN A 68 -0.14 -11.91 -19.34
N SER A 69 0.57 -10.88 -18.84
CA SER A 69 0.40 -10.44 -17.46
C SER A 69 -1.01 -9.94 -17.19
N PHE A 70 -1.68 -9.32 -18.16
CA PHE A 70 -3.03 -8.82 -18.01
C PHE A 70 -4.08 -9.95 -17.96
N PHE A 71 -3.88 -11.03 -18.72
CA PHE A 71 -4.73 -12.23 -18.59
C PHE A 71 -4.69 -12.83 -17.18
N ASP A 72 -3.51 -12.91 -16.57
CA ASP A 72 -3.38 -13.38 -15.19
C ASP A 72 -4.13 -12.46 -14.21
N LEU A 73 -4.09 -11.13 -14.45
CA LEU A 73 -4.82 -10.16 -13.63
C LEU A 73 -6.34 -10.27 -13.79
N ILE A 74 -6.85 -10.51 -15.01
CA ILE A 74 -8.29 -10.75 -15.26
C ILE A 74 -8.74 -11.99 -14.48
N TYR A 75 -7.98 -13.09 -14.56
CA TYR A 75 -8.31 -14.30 -13.82
C TYR A 75 -8.38 -14.06 -12.31
N LEU A 76 -7.35 -13.38 -11.75
CA LEU A 76 -7.31 -13.05 -10.33
C LEU A 76 -8.46 -12.11 -9.93
N ALA A 77 -8.76 -11.09 -10.74
CA ALA A 77 -9.83 -10.13 -10.47
C ALA A 77 -11.21 -10.82 -10.44
N ASN A 78 -11.46 -11.79 -11.33
CA ASN A 78 -12.69 -12.59 -11.34
C ASN A 78 -12.79 -13.47 -10.08
N LEU A 79 -11.69 -14.13 -9.70
CA LEU A 79 -11.65 -14.95 -8.50
C LEU A 79 -11.94 -14.10 -7.24
N GLN A 80 -11.27 -12.95 -7.11
CA GLN A 80 -11.49 -12.01 -6.01
C GLN A 80 -12.94 -11.50 -5.97
N SER A 81 -13.55 -11.20 -7.12
CA SER A 81 -14.92 -10.73 -7.20
C SER A 81 -15.93 -11.79 -6.74
N ASN A 82 -15.72 -13.06 -7.13
CA ASN A 82 -16.56 -14.17 -6.70
C ASN A 82 -16.43 -14.43 -5.18
N MET A 83 -15.20 -14.40 -4.67
CA MET A 83 -14.95 -14.60 -3.24
C MET A 83 -15.50 -13.44 -2.40
N LEU A 84 -15.40 -12.19 -2.88
CA LEU A 84 -16.01 -11.04 -2.20
C LEU A 84 -17.54 -11.18 -2.16
N LYS A 85 -18.19 -11.63 -3.24
CA LYS A 85 -19.63 -11.89 -3.26
C LYS A 85 -20.03 -12.94 -2.22
N GLU A 86 -19.24 -14.00 -2.06
CA GLU A 86 -19.47 -15.02 -1.03
C GLU A 86 -19.40 -14.40 0.38
N VAL A 87 -18.33 -13.67 0.70
CA VAL A 87 -18.15 -13.03 2.01
C VAL A 87 -19.28 -12.03 2.32
N LYS A 88 -19.65 -11.19 1.35
CA LYS A 88 -20.80 -10.28 1.50
C LYS A 88 -22.11 -11.02 1.82
N THR A 89 -22.38 -12.15 1.14
CA THR A 89 -23.57 -12.97 1.39
C THR A 89 -23.56 -13.53 2.81
N LEU A 90 -22.42 -14.04 3.28
CA LEU A 90 -22.26 -14.55 4.64
C LEU A 90 -22.49 -13.47 5.71
N LEU A 91 -21.90 -12.29 5.52
CA LEU A 91 -22.03 -11.15 6.45
C LEU A 91 -23.50 -10.66 6.51
N LYS A 92 -24.16 -10.49 5.34
CA LYS A 92 -25.57 -10.10 5.27
C LYS A 92 -26.49 -11.12 5.95
N ALA A 93 -26.34 -12.41 5.65
CA ALA A 93 -27.13 -13.47 6.27
C ALA A 93 -26.94 -13.52 7.79
N SER A 94 -25.75 -13.18 8.27
CA SER A 94 -25.44 -13.12 9.69
C SER A 94 -25.80 -11.79 10.36
N ARG A 95 -26.38 -10.84 9.63
CA ARG A 95 -26.75 -9.50 10.13
C ARG A 95 -25.54 -8.78 10.76
N VAL A 96 -24.40 -8.82 10.08
CA VAL A 96 -23.18 -8.11 10.48
C VAL A 96 -23.04 -6.86 9.60
N PRO A 97 -23.06 -5.65 10.17
CA PRO A 97 -22.73 -4.44 9.40
C PRO A 97 -21.29 -4.46 8.96
N TYR A 98 -21.03 -4.15 7.69
CA TYR A 98 -19.70 -4.13 7.13
C TYR A 98 -19.54 -3.04 6.07
N ILE A 99 -18.30 -2.64 5.82
CA ILE A 99 -17.93 -1.69 4.76
C ILE A 99 -16.79 -2.30 3.98
N VAL A 100 -16.98 -2.48 2.66
CA VAL A 100 -15.87 -2.80 1.74
C VAL A 100 -15.19 -1.49 1.35
N PHE A 101 -13.87 -1.45 1.33
CA PHE A 101 -13.13 -0.21 1.06
C PHE A 101 -11.84 -0.46 0.29
N LYS A 102 -11.03 0.58 0.06
CA LYS A 102 -9.78 0.51 -0.74
C LYS A 102 -9.96 -0.12 -2.12
N GLY A 103 -9.10 -1.11 -2.42
CA GLY A 103 -8.95 -1.72 -3.73
C GLY A 103 -10.23 -2.24 -4.35
N ALA A 104 -11.05 -2.93 -3.59
CA ALA A 104 -12.26 -3.56 -4.07
C ALA A 104 -13.35 -2.57 -4.52
N VAL A 105 -13.35 -1.37 -3.91
CA VAL A 105 -14.25 -0.26 -4.31
C VAL A 105 -13.61 0.56 -5.43
N LEU A 106 -12.34 0.95 -5.26
CA LEU A 106 -11.65 1.82 -6.20
C LEU A 106 -11.57 1.25 -7.61
N LYS A 107 -11.42 -0.06 -7.78
CA LYS A 107 -11.33 -0.68 -9.11
C LYS A 107 -12.56 -0.38 -9.99
N GLN A 108 -13.71 -0.13 -9.40
CA GLN A 108 -14.94 0.20 -10.15
C GLN A 108 -14.87 1.58 -10.81
N SER A 109 -13.99 2.46 -10.32
CA SER A 109 -13.76 3.79 -10.90
C SER A 109 -12.70 3.77 -12.01
N TYR A 110 -12.00 2.65 -12.22
CA TYR A 110 -11.03 2.51 -13.31
C TYR A 110 -11.72 2.32 -14.66
N PRO A 111 -11.20 2.85 -15.77
CA PRO A 111 -11.74 2.60 -17.11
C PRO A 111 -11.88 1.11 -17.43
N VAL A 112 -10.93 0.30 -16.97
CA VAL A 112 -10.96 -1.16 -17.02
C VAL A 112 -10.69 -1.67 -15.60
N PRO A 113 -11.73 -2.13 -14.85
CA PRO A 113 -11.61 -2.54 -13.45
C PRO A 113 -10.52 -3.60 -13.17
N GLU A 114 -10.30 -4.52 -14.11
CA GLU A 114 -9.32 -5.60 -14.01
C GLU A 114 -7.88 -5.10 -14.13
N SER A 115 -7.66 -3.90 -14.67
CA SER A 115 -6.33 -3.30 -14.78
C SER A 115 -5.76 -2.86 -13.42
N ARG A 116 -6.64 -2.69 -12.40
CA ARG A 116 -6.21 -2.38 -11.04
C ARG A 116 -5.88 -3.63 -10.25
N VAL A 117 -4.61 -3.87 -10.07
CA VAL A 117 -4.12 -4.99 -9.23
C VAL A 117 -4.52 -4.82 -7.78
N MET A 118 -5.04 -5.89 -7.16
CA MET A 118 -5.31 -5.98 -5.72
C MET A 118 -4.56 -7.16 -5.13
N GLY A 119 -3.88 -6.97 -3.99
CA GLY A 119 -3.27 -8.05 -3.21
C GLY A 119 -4.27 -8.70 -2.25
N ASP A 120 -5.13 -7.89 -1.68
CA ASP A 120 -6.07 -8.22 -0.61
C ASP A 120 -7.43 -7.56 -0.85
N ILE A 121 -8.42 -8.00 -0.08
CA ILE A 121 -9.75 -7.42 -0.03
C ILE A 121 -10.00 -6.93 1.39
N ASP A 122 -10.14 -5.61 1.53
CA ASP A 122 -10.32 -4.95 2.81
C ASP A 122 -11.80 -4.81 3.16
N ILE A 123 -12.18 -5.28 4.36
CA ILE A 123 -13.53 -5.17 4.90
C ILE A 123 -13.45 -4.66 6.33
N LEU A 124 -14.14 -3.57 6.62
CA LEU A 124 -14.28 -3.01 7.96
C LEU A 124 -15.54 -3.55 8.63
N ILE A 125 -15.41 -4.01 9.87
CA ILE A 125 -16.49 -4.44 10.74
C ILE A 125 -16.37 -3.75 12.10
N LYS A 126 -17.44 -3.77 12.92
CA LYS A 126 -17.35 -3.32 14.31
C LYS A 126 -16.55 -4.31 15.16
N GLU A 127 -15.80 -3.81 16.14
CA GLU A 127 -15.00 -4.66 17.04
C GLU A 127 -15.85 -5.70 17.77
N CYS A 128 -17.09 -5.36 18.16
CA CYS A 128 -18.00 -6.29 18.84
C CYS A 128 -18.41 -7.50 17.95
N ASP A 129 -18.33 -7.37 16.63
CA ASP A 129 -18.65 -8.45 15.68
C ASP A 129 -17.47 -9.35 15.33
N ARG A 130 -16.25 -9.01 15.79
CA ARG A 130 -15.01 -9.71 15.44
C ARG A 130 -15.09 -11.23 15.66
N ASN A 131 -15.52 -11.66 16.85
CA ASN A 131 -15.61 -13.09 17.17
C ASN A 131 -16.70 -13.81 16.37
N LYS A 132 -17.79 -13.13 16.07
CA LYS A 132 -18.88 -13.64 15.23
C LYS A 132 -18.37 -13.85 13.80
N VAL A 133 -17.70 -12.86 13.23
CA VAL A 133 -17.13 -12.94 11.87
C VAL A 133 -16.03 -14.00 11.79
N LYS A 134 -15.18 -14.13 12.81
CA LYS A 134 -14.18 -15.18 12.86
C LYS A 134 -14.84 -16.57 12.77
N LYS A 135 -15.83 -16.87 13.61
CA LYS A 135 -16.56 -18.15 13.57
C LYS A 135 -17.23 -18.36 12.22
N LEU A 136 -17.88 -17.32 11.70
CA LEU A 136 -18.57 -17.35 10.42
C LEU A 136 -17.64 -17.73 9.27
N LEU A 137 -16.53 -17.02 9.12
CA LEU A 137 -15.57 -17.26 8.03
C LEU A 137 -14.89 -18.63 8.17
N THR A 138 -14.43 -19.00 9.36
CA THR A 138 -13.75 -20.29 9.56
C THR A 138 -14.67 -21.47 9.32
N SER A 139 -15.96 -21.41 9.72
CA SER A 139 -16.94 -22.47 9.46
C SER A 139 -17.31 -22.58 7.96
N ASN A 140 -17.02 -21.56 7.15
CA ASN A 140 -17.21 -21.55 5.70
C ASN A 140 -15.90 -21.76 4.90
N GLY A 141 -14.87 -22.33 5.53
CA GLY A 141 -13.64 -22.77 4.87
C GLY A 141 -12.63 -21.65 4.59
N PHE A 142 -12.69 -20.53 5.32
CA PHE A 142 -11.64 -19.51 5.30
C PHE A 142 -10.61 -19.80 6.38
N ASP A 143 -9.35 -19.94 6.01
CA ASP A 143 -8.24 -20.14 6.94
C ASP A 143 -7.82 -18.81 7.56
N CYS A 144 -7.88 -18.70 8.88
CA CYS A 144 -7.43 -17.52 9.61
C CYS A 144 -5.93 -17.59 9.84
N ILE A 145 -5.14 -16.88 9.01
CA ILE A 145 -3.67 -16.94 9.00
C ILE A 145 -3.00 -15.91 9.91
N LYS A 146 -3.72 -14.84 10.31
CA LYS A 146 -3.24 -13.83 11.26
C LYS A 146 -4.38 -13.33 12.13
N GLN A 147 -4.15 -13.19 13.45
CA GLN A 147 -5.16 -12.83 14.44
C GLN A 147 -4.66 -11.77 15.44
N ASN A 148 -3.77 -10.87 15.00
CA ASN A 148 -3.15 -9.90 15.88
C ASN A 148 -3.60 -8.47 15.55
N GLY A 149 -3.84 -7.69 16.61
CA GLY A 149 -4.21 -6.28 16.46
C GLY A 149 -5.61 -6.10 15.85
N PRO A 150 -5.85 -4.96 15.19
CA PRO A 150 -7.17 -4.59 14.65
C PRO A 150 -7.45 -5.22 13.27
N VAL A 151 -6.52 -5.96 12.68
CA VAL A 151 -6.66 -6.60 11.36
C VAL A 151 -6.45 -8.10 11.48
N TYR A 152 -7.46 -8.88 11.07
CA TYR A 152 -7.37 -10.34 10.96
C TYR A 152 -7.33 -10.73 9.48
N ASN A 153 -6.42 -11.63 9.12
CA ASN A 153 -6.22 -12.07 7.75
C ASN A 153 -6.82 -13.46 7.54
N TYR A 154 -7.63 -13.59 6.51
CA TYR A 154 -8.29 -14.84 6.12
C TYR A 154 -7.95 -15.16 4.67
N VAL A 155 -7.73 -16.44 4.38
CA VAL A 155 -7.44 -16.91 3.01
C VAL A 155 -8.41 -18.02 2.63
N LYS A 156 -8.94 -17.94 1.41
CA LYS A 156 -9.68 -19.04 0.76
C LYS A 156 -9.42 -18.96 -0.74
N ASN A 157 -9.13 -20.09 -1.37
CA ASN A 157 -8.81 -20.17 -2.80
C ASN A 157 -7.73 -19.17 -3.25
N ASN A 158 -6.68 -18.99 -2.45
CA ASN A 158 -5.59 -18.01 -2.65
C ASN A 158 -6.04 -16.53 -2.68
N VAL A 159 -7.26 -16.21 -2.26
CA VAL A 159 -7.70 -14.83 -2.08
C VAL A 159 -7.54 -14.44 -0.62
N LEU A 160 -6.81 -13.35 -0.39
CA LEU A 160 -6.57 -12.77 0.93
C LEU A 160 -7.66 -11.76 1.27
N PHE A 161 -8.24 -11.89 2.46
CA PHE A 161 -9.13 -10.91 3.07
C PHE A 161 -8.50 -10.32 4.31
N GLU A 162 -8.51 -9.00 4.42
CA GLU A 162 -8.18 -8.27 5.64
C GLU A 162 -9.46 -7.76 6.30
N ILE A 163 -9.82 -8.38 7.42
CA ILE A 163 -10.96 -7.94 8.22
C ILE A 163 -10.47 -6.96 9.28
N HIS A 164 -10.82 -5.72 9.06
CA HIS A 164 -10.43 -4.58 9.89
C HIS A 164 -11.49 -4.28 10.94
N THR A 165 -11.08 -3.83 12.12
CA THR A 165 -11.94 -3.21 13.13
C THR A 165 -11.57 -1.75 13.40
N LYS A 166 -10.47 -1.29 12.82
CA LYS A 166 -10.03 0.11 12.71
C LYS A 166 -9.50 0.36 11.32
N LEU A 167 -9.74 1.54 10.77
CA LEU A 167 -9.22 1.91 9.43
C LEU A 167 -7.69 2.06 9.43
N ILE A 168 -7.14 2.75 10.43
CA ILE A 168 -5.71 3.03 10.55
C ILE A 168 -5.29 2.84 12.00
N ASN A 169 -4.23 2.08 12.23
CA ASN A 169 -3.79 1.68 13.58
C ASN A 169 -3.16 2.82 14.40
N HIS A 170 -2.73 3.89 13.75
CA HIS A 170 -1.96 4.97 14.37
C HIS A 170 -2.74 6.28 14.53
N TYR A 171 -3.96 6.34 14.00
CA TYR A 171 -4.84 7.46 14.14
C TYR A 171 -6.03 7.04 15.00
N ASP A 172 -5.93 7.29 16.32
CA ASP A 172 -7.02 7.07 17.27
C ASP A 172 -7.96 8.29 17.36
N GLU A 173 -7.76 9.29 16.49
CA GLU A 173 -8.48 10.53 16.42
C GLU A 173 -9.57 10.51 15.36
N GLU A 174 -10.59 11.36 15.54
CA GLU A 174 -11.59 11.59 14.51
C GLU A 174 -10.92 12.14 13.23
N PRO A 175 -11.44 11.77 12.04
CA PRO A 175 -12.66 10.96 11.80
C PRO A 175 -12.39 9.47 11.68
N PHE A 176 -11.15 8.99 11.67
CA PHE A 176 -10.81 7.61 11.29
C PHE A 176 -11.09 6.58 12.39
N CYS A 177 -11.20 7.00 13.65
CA CYS A 177 -11.55 6.09 14.74
C CYS A 177 -13.02 5.65 14.69
N ASN A 178 -13.94 6.51 14.22
CA ASN A 178 -15.38 6.27 14.13
C ASN A 178 -15.88 6.15 12.68
N ALA A 179 -15.14 5.42 11.85
CA ALA A 179 -15.36 5.35 10.40
C ALA A 179 -16.79 4.92 9.99
N PHE A 180 -17.51 4.17 10.83
CA PHE A 180 -18.90 3.78 10.56
C PHE A 180 -19.86 4.98 10.47
N ASP A 181 -19.55 6.09 11.16
CA ASP A 181 -20.38 7.29 11.17
C ASP A 181 -20.28 8.09 9.85
N TYR A 182 -19.27 7.77 9.04
CA TYR A 182 -19.01 8.36 7.72
C TYR A 182 -19.44 7.45 6.56
N ALA A 183 -20.26 6.46 6.83
CA ALA A 183 -20.80 5.54 5.82
C ALA A 183 -22.31 5.62 5.73
N VAL A 184 -22.82 5.50 4.51
CA VAL A 184 -24.25 5.30 4.23
C VAL A 184 -24.51 3.82 4.09
N PHE A 185 -25.53 3.30 4.79
CA PHE A 185 -25.86 1.89 4.82
C PHE A 185 -27.09 1.56 3.98
N ASP A 186 -26.96 0.53 3.14
CA ASP A 186 -28.07 -0.21 2.54
C ASP A 186 -28.15 -1.58 3.21
N GLY A 187 -29.09 -1.74 4.13
CA GLY A 187 -29.17 -2.90 5.02
C GLY A 187 -27.91 -3.03 5.89
N PHE A 188 -27.10 -4.06 5.64
CA PHE A 188 -25.87 -4.33 6.38
C PHE A 188 -24.60 -3.90 5.64
N GLU A 189 -24.71 -3.47 4.39
CA GLU A 189 -23.57 -3.00 3.59
C GLU A 189 -23.46 -1.48 3.65
N GLY A 190 -22.34 -0.99 4.17
CA GLY A 190 -22.00 0.41 4.21
C GLY A 190 -21.09 0.83 3.04
N THR A 191 -21.26 2.06 2.59
CA THR A 191 -20.41 2.72 1.60
C THR A 191 -19.94 4.06 2.15
N PHE A 192 -18.65 4.32 2.13
CA PHE A 192 -18.11 5.62 2.55
C PHE A 192 -18.53 6.74 1.61
N ASP A 193 -18.78 7.92 2.16
CA ASP A 193 -18.79 9.17 1.40
C ASP A 193 -17.47 9.33 0.63
N ASN A 194 -17.54 9.86 -0.59
CA ASN A 194 -16.37 9.99 -1.46
C ASN A 194 -15.27 10.87 -0.86
N ASN A 195 -15.63 11.95 -0.15
CA ASN A 195 -14.66 12.84 0.47
C ASN A 195 -13.96 12.17 1.65
N PHE A 196 -14.71 11.43 2.47
CA PHE A 196 -14.14 10.63 3.55
C PHE A 196 -13.23 9.52 3.00
N HIS A 197 -13.70 8.79 1.98
CA HIS A 197 -12.89 7.73 1.36
C HIS A 197 -11.60 8.29 0.75
N PHE A 198 -11.67 9.45 0.10
CA PHE A 198 -10.49 10.12 -0.48
C PHE A 198 -9.51 10.57 0.62
N ALA A 199 -10.00 11.19 1.70
CA ALA A 199 -9.17 11.55 2.86
C ALA A 199 -8.51 10.32 3.48
N TYR A 200 -9.25 9.21 3.60
CA TYR A 200 -8.70 7.95 4.06
C TYR A 200 -7.58 7.43 3.15
N LEU A 201 -7.72 7.52 1.83
CA LEU A 201 -6.66 7.09 0.90
C LEU A 201 -5.39 7.94 1.04
N ILE A 202 -5.51 9.25 1.28
CA ILE A 202 -4.37 10.12 1.60
C ILE A 202 -3.72 9.66 2.90
N ALA A 203 -4.49 9.43 3.96
CA ALA A 203 -3.98 8.96 5.25
C ALA A 203 -3.34 7.56 5.14
N HIS A 204 -3.91 6.67 4.33
CA HIS A 204 -3.33 5.37 4.02
C HIS A 204 -2.01 5.49 3.23
N THR A 205 -1.94 6.43 2.28
CA THR A 205 -0.69 6.74 1.56
C THR A 205 0.37 7.27 2.52
N ALA A 206 0.02 8.15 3.47
CA ALA A 206 0.93 8.62 4.52
C ALA A 206 1.47 7.46 5.37
N HIS A 207 0.60 6.50 5.72
CA HIS A 207 0.99 5.29 6.44
C HIS A 207 2.01 4.46 5.63
N HIS A 208 1.80 4.30 4.32
CA HIS A 208 2.76 3.64 3.45
C HIS A 208 4.10 4.38 3.40
N PHE A 209 4.10 5.68 3.19
CA PHE A 209 5.33 6.49 3.22
C PHE A 209 6.13 6.24 4.51
N LYS A 210 5.46 6.28 5.66
CA LYS A 210 6.14 6.19 6.96
C LYS A 210 6.70 4.80 7.26
N PHE A 211 6.04 3.72 6.83
CA PHE A 211 6.34 2.37 7.33
C PHE A 211 6.80 1.37 6.28
N TYR A 212 6.38 1.51 5.02
CA TYR A 212 6.59 0.46 4.01
C TYR A 212 7.21 0.98 2.71
N GLY A 213 7.06 2.25 2.42
CA GLY A 213 7.31 2.84 1.12
C GLY A 213 6.03 2.92 0.29
N ALA A 214 5.98 3.91 -0.60
CA ALA A 214 4.82 4.22 -1.42
C ALA A 214 5.22 4.32 -2.89
N GLY A 215 4.37 3.85 -3.80
CA GLY A 215 4.65 3.87 -5.23
C GLY A 215 3.58 4.58 -6.05
N ILE A 216 3.85 4.72 -7.35
CA ILE A 216 3.03 5.45 -8.31
C ILE A 216 1.57 4.97 -8.30
N LYS A 217 1.30 3.69 -8.05
CA LYS A 217 -0.07 3.14 -7.98
C LYS A 217 -0.98 3.89 -7.01
N LEU A 218 -0.46 4.32 -5.84
CA LEU A 218 -1.27 5.05 -4.87
C LEU A 218 -1.69 6.43 -5.42
N ILE A 219 -0.79 7.08 -6.17
CA ILE A 219 -1.09 8.35 -6.81
C ILE A 219 -2.08 8.19 -7.98
N VAL A 220 -2.00 7.07 -8.72
CA VAL A 220 -3.01 6.71 -9.75
C VAL A 220 -4.39 6.53 -9.11
N ASP A 221 -4.48 5.87 -7.96
CA ASP A 221 -5.75 5.70 -7.23
C ASP A 221 -6.37 7.07 -6.87
N LEU A 222 -5.55 8.00 -6.36
CA LEU A 222 -6.00 9.37 -6.05
C LEU A 222 -6.46 10.12 -7.31
N ALA A 223 -5.68 10.06 -8.39
CA ALA A 223 -6.02 10.74 -9.65
C ALA A 223 -7.34 10.22 -10.26
N ILE A 224 -7.59 8.92 -10.20
CA ILE A 224 -8.83 8.31 -10.69
C ILE A 224 -10.03 8.75 -9.85
N MET A 225 -9.90 8.83 -8.53
CA MET A 225 -10.98 9.36 -7.69
C MET A 225 -11.25 10.84 -7.98
N LEU A 226 -10.21 11.67 -8.12
CA LEU A 226 -10.36 13.09 -8.47
C LEU A 226 -11.05 13.29 -9.81
N LYS A 227 -10.77 12.42 -10.78
CA LYS A 227 -11.42 12.47 -12.10
C LYS A 227 -12.89 12.05 -12.06
N ASN A 228 -13.20 10.95 -11.38
CA ASN A 228 -14.48 10.25 -11.55
C ASN A 228 -15.48 10.53 -10.41
N SER A 229 -15.03 11.16 -9.33
CA SER A 229 -15.86 11.49 -8.17
C SER A 229 -15.87 12.99 -7.95
N ASN A 230 -17.00 13.53 -7.51
CA ASN A 230 -17.06 14.93 -7.10
C ASN A 230 -16.43 15.06 -5.71
N ILE A 231 -15.12 15.35 -5.66
CA ILE A 231 -14.35 15.49 -4.42
C ILE A 231 -14.32 16.96 -3.99
N ASP A 232 -14.90 17.25 -2.82
CA ASP A 232 -14.79 18.53 -2.14
C ASP A 232 -13.50 18.56 -1.30
N LEU A 233 -12.47 19.23 -1.80
CA LEU A 233 -11.19 19.34 -1.11
C LEU A 233 -11.28 20.07 0.23
N VAL A 234 -12.23 20.97 0.43
CA VAL A 234 -12.43 21.62 1.72
C VAL A 234 -12.80 20.59 2.77
N ARG A 235 -13.81 19.76 2.48
CA ARG A 235 -14.22 18.66 3.38
C ARG A 235 -13.12 17.62 3.57
N VAL A 236 -12.36 17.30 2.53
CA VAL A 236 -11.19 16.39 2.64
C VAL A 236 -10.19 16.92 3.66
N PHE A 237 -9.87 18.21 3.62
CA PHE A 237 -8.94 18.80 4.58
C PHE A 237 -9.53 18.94 5.99
N GLU A 238 -10.84 19.08 6.14
CA GLU A 238 -11.50 18.98 7.47
C GLU A 238 -11.25 17.61 8.12
N TYR A 239 -11.18 16.53 7.34
CA TYR A 239 -10.84 15.19 7.82
C TYR A 239 -9.34 14.97 8.07
N LEU A 240 -8.46 15.64 7.30
CA LEU A 240 -7.01 15.45 7.42
C LEU A 240 -6.37 16.33 8.50
N LYS A 241 -6.93 17.49 8.81
CA LYS A 241 -6.40 18.42 9.82
C LYS A 241 -6.26 17.82 11.21
N PRO A 242 -7.28 17.15 11.78
CA PRO A 242 -7.20 16.60 13.14
C PRO A 242 -6.08 15.56 13.30
N VAL A 243 -5.75 14.84 12.22
CA VAL A 243 -4.70 13.81 12.20
C VAL A 243 -3.34 14.34 11.69
N GLY A 244 -3.20 15.69 11.56
CA GLY A 244 -1.93 16.34 11.18
C GLY A 244 -1.49 16.11 9.73
N LEU A 245 -2.39 15.69 8.82
CA LEU A 245 -2.05 15.33 7.45
C LEU A 245 -2.39 16.39 6.39
N GLU A 246 -2.64 17.65 6.79
CA GLU A 246 -2.98 18.71 5.83
C GLU A 246 -1.84 18.97 4.84
N THR A 247 -0.61 19.14 5.33
CA THR A 247 0.58 19.39 4.50
C THR A 247 0.84 18.21 3.57
N PHE A 248 0.80 16.99 4.09
CA PHE A 248 0.94 15.78 3.29
C PHE A 248 -0.12 15.68 2.19
N GLY A 249 -1.39 15.95 2.53
CA GLY A 249 -2.49 15.95 1.57
C GLY A 249 -2.28 16.94 0.42
N LYS A 250 -1.85 18.18 0.74
CA LYS A 250 -1.50 19.19 -0.26
C LYS A 250 -0.36 18.72 -1.17
N THR A 251 0.67 18.10 -0.61
CA THR A 251 1.79 17.54 -1.37
C THR A 251 1.32 16.45 -2.33
N MET A 252 0.49 15.51 -1.87
CA MET A 252 -0.05 14.43 -2.71
C MET A 252 -0.92 14.97 -3.85
N LEU A 253 -1.75 15.99 -3.60
CA LEU A 253 -2.54 16.64 -4.65
C LEU A 253 -1.66 17.36 -5.67
N ASN A 254 -0.55 17.95 -5.23
CA ASN A 254 0.42 18.59 -6.13
C ASN A 254 1.13 17.54 -7.02
N VAL A 255 1.53 16.39 -6.45
CA VAL A 255 2.08 15.26 -7.20
C VAL A 255 1.08 14.70 -8.22
N CYS A 256 -0.19 14.51 -7.81
CA CYS A 256 -1.27 14.10 -8.73
C CYS A 256 -1.41 15.06 -9.90
N ASN A 257 -1.35 16.38 -9.63
CA ASN A 257 -1.42 17.40 -10.67
C ASN A 257 -0.23 17.32 -11.62
N ASN A 258 0.99 17.18 -11.11
CA ASN A 258 2.20 17.09 -11.93
C ASN A 258 2.22 15.84 -12.78
N PHE A 259 1.84 14.68 -12.24
CA PHE A 259 1.86 13.42 -12.97
C PHE A 259 0.71 13.29 -13.97
N PHE A 260 -0.50 13.63 -13.56
CA PHE A 260 -1.71 13.24 -14.28
C PHE A 260 -2.60 14.40 -14.71
N GLY A 261 -2.38 15.60 -14.16
CA GLY A 261 -3.21 16.78 -14.41
C GLY A 261 -4.49 16.83 -13.57
N TYR A 262 -4.59 16.00 -12.52
CA TYR A 262 -5.66 16.01 -11.54
C TYR A 262 -5.13 16.38 -10.17
N GLY A 263 -5.88 17.17 -9.42
CA GLY A 263 -5.46 17.64 -8.09
C GLY A 263 -5.43 19.16 -8.04
N ALA A 264 -4.51 19.69 -7.24
CA ALA A 264 -4.37 21.14 -7.07
C ALA A 264 -2.89 21.52 -7.01
N ASN A 265 -2.56 22.69 -7.52
CA ASN A 265 -1.22 23.24 -7.42
C ASN A 265 -1.13 24.16 -6.20
N TYR A 266 -0.43 23.71 -5.17
CA TYR A 266 -0.18 24.48 -3.93
C TYR A 266 1.20 25.15 -3.94
N ASN A 267 1.88 25.20 -5.08
CA ASN A 267 3.24 25.74 -5.24
C ASN A 267 4.27 25.10 -4.30
N ILE A 268 4.16 23.76 -4.12
CA ILE A 268 5.08 22.94 -3.32
C ILE A 268 6.08 22.29 -4.28
N ASP A 269 7.38 22.32 -3.97
CA ASP A 269 8.37 21.51 -4.71
C ASP A 269 8.21 20.05 -4.33
N THR A 270 7.84 19.22 -5.31
CA THR A 270 7.56 17.79 -5.11
C THR A 270 8.61 16.87 -5.73
N LYS A 271 9.72 17.41 -6.24
CA LYS A 271 10.74 16.62 -6.97
C LYS A 271 11.28 15.44 -6.17
N GLU A 272 11.61 15.65 -4.90
CA GLU A 272 12.14 14.59 -4.05
C GLU A 272 11.06 13.53 -3.75
N VAL A 273 9.82 13.94 -3.54
CA VAL A 273 8.68 13.05 -3.35
C VAL A 273 8.39 12.24 -4.60
N GLU A 274 8.45 12.85 -5.78
CA GLU A 274 8.27 12.18 -7.07
C GLU A 274 9.37 11.14 -7.30
N GLU A 275 10.62 11.46 -6.98
CA GLU A 275 11.75 10.51 -7.05
C GLU A 275 11.59 9.37 -6.04
N TYR A 276 11.17 9.67 -4.81
CA TYR A 276 10.88 8.66 -3.80
C TYR A 276 9.80 7.68 -4.27
N LEU A 277 8.67 8.19 -4.79
CA LEU A 277 7.58 7.38 -5.33
C LEU A 277 8.03 6.46 -6.48
N CYS A 278 8.90 6.94 -7.36
CA CYS A 278 9.47 6.14 -8.44
C CYS A 278 10.38 5.01 -7.92
N ASN A 279 11.15 5.27 -6.88
CA ASN A 279 12.16 4.34 -6.38
C ASN A 279 11.61 3.27 -5.42
N CYS A 280 10.46 3.52 -4.76
CA CYS A 280 9.96 2.63 -3.71
C CYS A 280 9.13 1.44 -4.20
N GLY A 281 8.60 1.45 -5.42
CA GLY A 281 7.62 0.44 -5.86
C GLY A 281 6.27 0.52 -5.12
N ALA A 282 5.34 -0.37 -5.45
CA ALA A 282 3.95 -0.31 -4.96
C ALA A 282 3.81 -0.45 -3.43
N PHE A 283 4.70 -1.22 -2.82
CA PHE A 283 4.66 -1.54 -1.38
C PHE A 283 6.00 -1.35 -0.67
N GLY A 284 6.88 -0.51 -1.25
CA GLY A 284 8.28 -0.44 -0.85
C GLY A 284 9.13 -1.48 -1.57
N ASN A 285 10.40 -1.17 -1.75
CA ASN A 285 11.34 -2.11 -2.37
C ASN A 285 11.69 -3.19 -1.33
N ASP A 286 11.21 -4.41 -1.52
CA ASP A 286 11.28 -5.49 -0.53
C ASP A 286 12.70 -5.86 -0.08
N ASN A 287 13.75 -5.55 -0.85
CA ASN A 287 15.11 -5.98 -0.55
C ASN A 287 16.16 -4.87 -0.36
N GLU A 288 16.05 -3.74 -1.06
CA GLU A 288 17.09 -2.68 -1.00
C GLU A 288 16.80 -1.59 0.05
N ASN A 289 15.53 -1.33 0.36
CA ASN A 289 15.12 -0.25 1.26
C ASN A 289 14.93 -0.66 2.73
N ASN A 290 15.06 -1.94 3.08
CA ASN A 290 14.91 -2.37 4.47
C ASN A 290 15.96 -1.75 5.41
N GLY A 291 17.20 -1.62 4.94
CA GLY A 291 18.26 -0.95 5.68
C GLY A 291 17.99 0.53 5.90
N ILE A 292 17.49 1.21 4.85
CA ILE A 292 17.12 2.63 4.92
C ILE A 292 16.00 2.85 5.93
N ALA A 293 14.93 2.04 5.87
CA ALA A 293 13.81 2.13 6.82
C ALA A 293 14.24 1.86 8.29
N ILE A 294 15.18 0.92 8.49
CA ILE A 294 15.74 0.63 9.81
C ILE A 294 16.59 1.81 10.31
N ALA A 295 17.49 2.32 9.46
CA ALA A 295 18.35 3.46 9.77
C ALA A 295 17.50 4.71 10.09
N ARG A 296 16.47 5.00 9.30
CA ARG A 296 15.53 6.10 9.53
C ARG A 296 14.85 6.00 10.90
N LYS A 297 14.32 4.83 11.29
CA LYS A 297 13.72 4.61 12.62
C LYS A 297 14.69 4.81 13.78
N GLU A 298 15.98 4.59 13.59
CA GLU A 298 16.97 4.90 14.62
C GLU A 298 17.31 6.40 14.66
N LEU A 299 17.37 7.07 13.51
CA LEU A 299 17.56 8.52 13.40
C LEU A 299 16.37 9.29 14.01
N GLU A 300 15.12 8.88 13.72
CA GLU A 300 13.89 9.44 14.33
C GLU A 300 13.93 9.45 15.87
N LYS A 301 14.62 8.47 16.47
CA LYS A 301 14.78 8.38 17.92
C LYS A 301 15.96 9.19 18.47
N GLY A 302 16.57 10.07 17.66
CA GLY A 302 17.73 10.88 18.03
C GLY A 302 18.99 10.03 18.31
N ARG A 303 19.07 8.82 17.76
CA ARG A 303 20.21 7.92 18.00
C ARG A 303 21.28 8.14 16.96
N LYS A 304 22.55 8.16 17.38
CA LYS A 304 23.66 8.23 16.43
C LYS A 304 23.60 7.05 15.45
N ALA A 305 23.78 7.35 14.17
CA ALA A 305 23.91 6.37 13.11
C ALA A 305 25.16 5.51 13.34
N SER A 306 24.98 4.38 14.04
CA SER A 306 26.02 3.37 14.27
C SER A 306 25.53 2.05 13.71
N SER A 307 26.15 1.60 12.62
CA SER A 307 25.85 0.30 12.00
C SER A 307 25.87 -0.83 13.03
N PHE A 308 26.91 -0.91 13.85
CA PHE A 308 27.08 -1.97 14.84
C PHE A 308 25.94 -2.00 15.88
N ILE A 309 25.60 -0.85 16.48
CA ILE A 309 24.54 -0.76 17.48
C ILE A 309 23.18 -1.06 16.86
N THR A 310 22.93 -0.57 15.64
CA THR A 310 21.68 -0.84 14.91
C THR A 310 21.53 -2.33 14.60
N LYS A 311 22.62 -2.99 14.16
CA LYS A 311 22.64 -4.44 13.94
C LYS A 311 22.39 -5.21 15.23
N LEU A 312 23.02 -4.83 16.34
CA LEU A 312 22.77 -5.46 17.65
C LEU A 312 21.28 -5.35 18.04
N ARG A 313 20.66 -4.19 17.88
CA ARG A 313 19.23 -3.99 18.18
C ARG A 313 18.31 -4.75 17.23
N LEU A 314 18.72 -4.93 15.98
CA LEU A 314 17.99 -5.74 15.01
C LEU A 314 18.05 -7.23 15.38
N LEU A 315 19.22 -7.72 15.75
CA LEU A 315 19.43 -9.13 16.12
C LEU A 315 18.86 -9.46 17.50
N PHE A 316 18.99 -8.56 18.46
CA PHE A 316 18.61 -8.72 19.88
C PHE A 316 17.54 -7.70 20.32
N PRO A 317 16.32 -7.75 19.76
CA PRO A 317 15.27 -6.81 20.13
C PRO A 317 14.81 -7.03 21.57
N PRO A 318 14.32 -5.97 22.27
CA PRO A 318 13.84 -6.09 23.64
C PRO A 318 12.58 -6.95 23.74
N TYR A 319 12.34 -7.52 24.94
CA TYR A 319 11.19 -8.37 25.24
C TYR A 319 9.86 -7.79 24.77
N LYS A 320 9.64 -6.48 24.97
CA LYS A 320 8.41 -5.78 24.57
C LYS A 320 8.09 -5.89 23.07
N LYS A 321 9.11 -6.01 22.21
CA LYS A 321 8.96 -6.22 20.77
C LYS A 321 8.86 -7.70 20.38
N LEU A 322 9.52 -8.58 21.14
CA LEU A 322 9.53 -10.02 20.86
C LEU A 322 8.20 -10.70 21.17
N LYS A 323 7.53 -10.32 22.27
CA LYS A 323 6.29 -10.93 22.72
C LYS A 323 5.14 -10.87 21.70
N ASP A 324 5.20 -9.88 20.77
CA ASP A 324 4.17 -9.66 19.75
C ASP A 324 4.43 -10.44 18.46
N ILE A 325 5.54 -11.20 18.39
CA ILE A 325 5.90 -12.03 17.22
C ILE A 325 5.26 -13.42 17.38
N ASP A 326 4.45 -13.81 16.39
CA ASP A 326 3.62 -15.03 16.46
C ASP A 326 4.41 -16.31 16.78
N TYR A 327 5.56 -16.53 16.14
CA TYR A 327 6.38 -17.71 16.38
C TYR A 327 7.24 -17.65 17.64
N ILE A 328 7.14 -16.55 18.43
CA ILE A 328 7.85 -16.35 19.70
C ILE A 328 6.87 -16.19 20.88
N LYS A 329 5.57 -16.35 20.69
CA LYS A 329 4.54 -16.19 21.74
C LYS A 329 4.79 -17.03 23.00
N PHE A 330 5.63 -18.05 22.94
CA PHE A 330 6.00 -18.87 24.09
C PHE A 330 6.69 -18.07 25.21
N ILE A 331 7.24 -16.88 24.92
CA ILE A 331 7.83 -16.00 25.95
C ILE A 331 6.82 -15.14 26.68
N ASN A 332 5.55 -15.10 26.28
CA ASN A 332 4.54 -14.27 26.93
C ASN A 332 4.39 -14.62 28.39
N GLY A 333 4.56 -13.59 29.26
CA GLY A 333 4.62 -13.78 30.72
C GLY A 333 5.94 -14.36 31.25
N ARG A 334 6.96 -14.60 30.38
CA ARG A 334 8.23 -15.25 30.72
C ARG A 334 9.45 -14.47 30.25
N PRO A 335 9.71 -13.25 30.77
CA PRO A 335 10.79 -12.39 30.30
C PRO A 335 12.19 -13.00 30.42
N TRP A 336 12.38 -13.97 31.32
CA TRP A 336 13.66 -14.68 31.49
C TRP A 336 14.03 -15.58 30.31
N LEU A 337 13.09 -15.92 29.43
CA LEU A 337 13.34 -16.69 28.21
C LEU A 337 13.88 -15.84 27.05
N ILE A 338 14.19 -14.57 27.27
CA ILE A 338 14.61 -13.63 26.20
C ILE A 338 15.86 -14.13 25.47
N LEU A 339 16.84 -14.70 26.14
CA LEU A 339 18.06 -15.24 25.52
C LEU A 339 17.71 -16.39 24.56
N TYR A 340 16.87 -17.31 25.02
CA TYR A 340 16.39 -18.41 24.18
C TYR A 340 15.59 -17.90 22.97
N ALA A 341 14.74 -16.91 23.18
CA ALA A 341 13.95 -16.30 22.10
C ALA A 341 14.82 -15.63 21.04
N TRP A 342 15.93 -14.99 21.39
CA TRP A 342 16.87 -14.43 20.43
C TRP A 342 17.52 -15.51 19.57
N VAL A 343 18.03 -16.58 20.17
CA VAL A 343 18.63 -17.71 19.43
C VAL A 343 17.60 -18.36 18.51
N TYR A 344 16.40 -18.67 19.06
CA TYR A 344 15.31 -19.26 18.28
C TYR A 344 14.92 -18.37 17.08
N ARG A 345 14.79 -17.05 17.30
CA ARG A 345 14.47 -16.08 16.23
C ARG A 345 15.54 -16.04 15.14
N ILE A 346 16.82 -16.05 15.52
CA ILE A 346 17.91 -16.06 14.57
C ILE A 346 17.84 -17.33 13.71
N ILE A 347 17.70 -18.51 14.31
CA ILE A 347 17.60 -19.80 13.62
C ILE A 347 16.36 -19.80 12.71
N TYR A 348 15.22 -19.37 13.21
CA TYR A 348 13.97 -19.30 12.44
C TYR A 348 14.12 -18.39 11.22
N ASN A 349 14.67 -17.19 11.38
CA ASN A 349 14.89 -16.25 10.29
C ASN A 349 15.91 -16.78 9.28
N PHE A 350 16.98 -17.43 9.69
CA PHE A 350 17.93 -18.09 8.78
C PHE A 350 17.26 -19.17 7.95
N LYS A 351 16.32 -19.92 8.54
CA LYS A 351 15.61 -21.01 7.83
C LYS A 351 14.55 -20.46 6.85
N HIS A 352 13.84 -19.40 7.22
CA HIS A 352 12.64 -18.94 6.48
C HIS A 352 12.80 -17.60 5.75
N LYS A 353 13.79 -16.75 6.13
CA LYS A 353 13.97 -15.38 5.64
C LYS A 353 15.45 -15.00 5.50
N LYS A 354 16.30 -15.95 5.10
CA LYS A 354 17.76 -15.78 5.08
C LYS A 354 18.21 -14.58 4.24
N GLU A 355 17.76 -14.50 2.99
CA GLU A 355 18.14 -13.40 2.08
C GLU A 355 17.69 -12.04 2.60
N PHE A 356 16.45 -11.94 3.06
CA PHE A 356 15.91 -10.71 3.66
C PHE A 356 16.75 -10.23 4.86
N MET A 357 17.11 -11.15 5.75
CA MET A 357 17.89 -10.81 6.94
C MET A 357 19.33 -10.41 6.59
N LEU A 358 19.98 -11.14 5.68
CA LEU A 358 21.35 -10.81 5.23
C LEU A 358 21.39 -9.48 4.51
N ASN A 359 20.45 -9.19 3.61
CA ASN A 359 20.37 -7.93 2.91
C ASN A 359 20.14 -6.76 3.88
N ALA A 360 19.24 -6.91 4.85
CA ALA A 360 19.00 -5.89 5.87
C ALA A 360 20.24 -5.62 6.76
N VAL A 361 21.00 -6.66 7.11
CA VAL A 361 22.21 -6.52 7.92
C VAL A 361 23.36 -5.90 7.10
N ASN A 362 23.54 -6.35 5.87
CA ASN A 362 24.62 -5.86 4.99
C ASN A 362 24.40 -4.40 4.55
N SER A 363 23.15 -4.02 4.25
CA SER A 363 22.81 -2.64 3.87
C SER A 363 23.09 -1.63 4.98
N LEU A 364 23.11 -2.03 6.24
CA LEU A 364 23.47 -1.17 7.37
C LEU A 364 24.98 -0.88 7.47
N ASP A 365 25.85 -1.55 6.69
CA ASP A 365 27.27 -1.24 6.61
C ASP A 365 27.58 -0.16 5.57
N ASP A 366 26.64 0.12 4.68
CA ASP A 366 26.83 1.14 3.65
C ASP A 366 26.48 2.53 4.21
N GLU A 367 27.45 3.43 4.20
CA GLU A 367 27.29 4.83 4.60
C GLU A 367 26.16 5.52 3.79
N LYS A 368 25.99 5.13 2.53
CA LYS A 368 24.91 5.63 1.68
C LYS A 368 23.54 5.36 2.26
N THR A 369 23.34 4.23 2.97
CA THR A 369 22.08 3.88 3.63
C THR A 369 21.67 4.93 4.66
N TYR A 370 22.60 5.43 5.44
CA TYR A 370 22.33 6.47 6.45
C TYR A 370 22.12 7.84 5.83
N ILE A 371 22.84 8.17 4.76
CA ILE A 371 22.65 9.42 4.00
C ILE A 371 21.24 9.44 3.37
N LEU A 372 20.82 8.33 2.75
CA LEU A 372 19.49 8.20 2.18
C LEU A 372 18.40 8.23 3.26
N ALA A 373 18.63 7.56 4.39
CA ALA A 373 17.69 7.56 5.51
C ALA A 373 17.51 8.98 6.10
N GLN A 374 18.58 9.77 6.16
CA GLN A 374 18.50 11.15 6.61
C GLN A 374 17.75 12.03 5.63
N LYS A 375 18.03 11.90 4.32
CA LYS A 375 17.27 12.62 3.28
C LYS A 375 15.78 12.28 3.30
N GLU A 376 15.43 10.99 3.44
CA GLU A 376 14.03 10.59 3.58
C GLU A 376 13.38 11.21 4.82
N LEU A 377 14.10 11.27 5.94
CA LEU A 377 13.60 11.85 7.18
C LEU A 377 13.37 13.37 7.03
N GLU A 378 14.28 14.09 6.38
CA GLU A 378 14.15 15.51 6.08
C GLU A 378 12.96 15.75 5.15
N MET A 379 12.86 15.01 4.05
CA MET A 379 11.70 15.06 3.14
C MET A 379 10.38 14.77 3.88
N PHE A 380 10.33 13.76 4.77
CA PHE A 380 9.12 13.42 5.52
C PHE A 380 8.68 14.56 6.44
N LYS A 381 9.62 15.25 7.09
CA LYS A 381 9.31 16.45 7.90
C LYS A 381 8.76 17.59 7.04
N GLU A 382 9.36 17.84 5.89
CA GLU A 382 8.91 18.90 4.96
C GLU A 382 7.49 18.66 4.46
N ILE A 383 7.11 17.41 4.22
CA ILE A 383 5.76 17.04 3.77
C ILE A 383 4.78 16.76 4.93
N GLY A 384 5.17 16.99 6.18
CA GLY A 384 4.31 16.87 7.37
C GLY A 384 4.08 15.43 7.84
N LEU A 385 5.07 14.55 7.68
CA LEU A 385 5.05 13.16 8.17
C LEU A 385 6.03 12.99 9.35
N GLU A 386 5.84 13.73 10.43
CA GLU A 386 6.62 13.58 11.66
C GLU A 386 6.27 12.31 12.46
#